data_0cd88d1cc80e6e17c4a74e37a720209c
#
_entry.id   0cd88d1cc80e6e17c4a74e37a720209c
#
_cell.length_a   1.000
_cell.length_b   1.000
_cell.length_c   1.000
_cell.angle_alpha   90.00
_cell.angle_beta   90.00
_cell.angle_gamma   90.00
#
_symmetry.space_group_name_H-M   'P 1'
#
loop_
_entity.id
_entity.type
_entity.pdbx_description
1 polymer ?
#
loop_
_entity_poly.entity_id
_entity_poly.type
_entity_poly.pdbx_seq_one_letter_code
_entity_poly.pdbx_strand_id
1 'polypeptide(L)'
;MPLLELAAREEPEAPRCAHYLGREYMYQGDWNKAEEELLRHLALPRSTWEAERAASMRYLARCCLETGRRKEALRWFYRAVAEAPSLREGYVECAWYFSQEENWPGVLLMSQSALAITQRDKTYINEDFAWGSVPWDLSALAFWHLGQK
;
A
#
# COMPACT_ATOMS: atom_id res chain seq x y z
N MET A 1 3.18 1.71 -21.45
CA MET A 1 3.05 3.10 -20.97
C MET A 1 2.26 4.01 -21.91
N PRO A 2 2.58 4.16 -23.20
CA PRO A 2 1.81 5.02 -24.10
C PRO A 2 0.32 4.72 -24.16
N LEU A 3 -0.07 3.45 -24.07
CA LEU A 3 -1.47 3.04 -24.06
C LEU A 3 -2.22 3.47 -22.81
N LEU A 4 -1.56 3.45 -21.64
CA LEU A 4 -2.17 3.91 -20.39
C LEU A 4 -2.32 5.44 -20.36
N GLU A 5 -1.33 6.15 -20.89
CA GLU A 5 -1.41 7.61 -21.03
C GLU A 5 -2.52 8.02 -22.00
N LEU A 6 -2.68 7.28 -23.10
CA LEU A 6 -3.76 7.50 -24.05
C LEU A 6 -5.13 7.24 -23.38
N ALA A 7 -5.27 6.09 -22.70
CA ALA A 7 -6.51 5.73 -22.02
C ALA A 7 -6.90 6.78 -20.97
N ALA A 8 -5.92 7.29 -20.22
CA ALA A 8 -6.17 8.34 -19.22
C ALA A 8 -6.59 9.67 -19.86
N ARG A 9 -6.16 9.96 -21.08
CA ARG A 9 -6.59 11.16 -21.83
C ARG A 9 -7.99 10.99 -22.42
N GLU A 10 -8.30 9.79 -22.90
CA GLU A 10 -9.62 9.50 -23.50
C GLU A 10 -10.71 9.37 -22.44
N GLU A 11 -10.39 8.81 -21.28
CA GLU A 11 -11.30 8.61 -20.15
C GLU A 11 -10.73 9.18 -18.85
N PRO A 12 -10.62 10.52 -18.73
CA PRO A 12 -9.98 11.14 -17.56
C PRO A 12 -10.74 10.90 -16.26
N GLU A 13 -12.02 10.57 -16.33
CA GLU A 13 -12.87 10.28 -15.16
C GLU A 13 -12.86 8.81 -14.76
N ALA A 14 -12.15 7.93 -15.49
CA ALA A 14 -12.07 6.52 -15.18
C ALA A 14 -11.07 6.25 -14.05
N PRO A 15 -11.51 5.81 -12.85
CA PRO A 15 -10.61 5.61 -11.71
C PRO A 15 -9.50 4.61 -12.00
N ARG A 16 -9.83 3.51 -12.66
CA ARG A 16 -8.88 2.45 -12.99
C ARG A 16 -7.72 2.94 -13.85
N CYS A 17 -7.97 3.83 -14.81
CA CYS A 17 -6.92 4.41 -15.65
C CYS A 17 -5.93 5.23 -14.82
N ALA A 18 -6.42 6.07 -13.91
CA ALA A 18 -5.58 6.85 -13.00
C ALA A 18 -4.76 5.95 -12.07
N HIS A 19 -5.39 4.94 -11.48
CA HIS A 19 -4.71 3.98 -10.60
C HIS A 19 -3.59 3.24 -11.32
N TYR A 20 -3.86 2.66 -12.48
CA TYR A 20 -2.85 1.92 -13.25
C TYR A 20 -1.72 2.83 -13.74
N LEU A 21 -2.04 4.02 -14.22
CA LEU A 21 -1.04 4.96 -14.70
C LEU A 21 -0.11 5.40 -13.54
N GLY A 22 -0.68 5.72 -12.40
CA GLY A 22 0.09 6.03 -11.18
C GLY A 22 1.00 4.88 -10.76
N ARG A 23 0.51 3.66 -10.78
CA ARG A 23 1.28 2.46 -10.46
C ARG A 23 2.45 2.27 -11.44
N GLU A 24 2.22 2.43 -12.74
CA GLU A 24 3.27 2.28 -13.75
C GLU A 24 4.35 3.35 -13.61
N TYR A 25 3.99 4.60 -13.37
CA TYR A 25 4.97 5.64 -13.06
C TYR A 25 5.79 5.31 -11.82
N MET A 26 5.15 4.78 -10.77
CA MET A 26 5.86 4.31 -9.57
C MET A 26 6.88 3.23 -9.90
N TYR A 27 6.51 2.22 -10.69
CA TYR A 27 7.44 1.15 -11.11
C TYR A 27 8.60 1.65 -11.97
N GLN A 28 8.39 2.74 -12.70
CA GLN A 28 9.45 3.40 -13.48
C GLN A 28 10.33 4.34 -12.65
N GLY A 29 9.99 4.58 -11.40
CA GLY A 29 10.70 5.51 -10.53
C GLY A 29 10.38 6.99 -10.79
N ASP A 30 9.33 7.28 -11.56
CA ASP A 30 8.84 8.65 -11.74
C ASP A 30 7.86 9.01 -10.62
N TRP A 31 8.43 9.26 -9.44
CA TRP A 31 7.68 9.47 -8.20
C TRP A 31 6.71 10.64 -8.28
N ASN A 32 7.09 11.72 -8.95
CA ASN A 32 6.25 12.92 -9.07
C ASN A 32 4.99 12.65 -9.89
N LYS A 33 5.15 12.04 -11.06
CA LYS A 33 3.99 11.66 -11.89
C LYS A 33 3.15 10.59 -11.23
N ALA A 34 3.78 9.64 -10.54
CA ALA A 34 3.06 8.62 -9.78
C ALA A 34 2.16 9.27 -8.73
N GLU A 35 2.68 10.19 -7.93
CA GLU A 35 1.89 10.90 -6.92
C GLU A 35 0.74 11.68 -7.54
N GLU A 36 0.99 12.42 -8.62
CA GLU A 36 -0.04 13.18 -9.32
C GLU A 36 -1.22 12.30 -9.73
N GLU A 37 -0.95 11.17 -10.39
CA GLU A 37 -1.99 10.25 -10.86
C GLU A 37 -2.69 9.50 -9.72
N LEU A 38 -1.96 9.09 -8.69
CA LEU A 38 -2.56 8.40 -7.55
C LEU A 38 -3.46 9.35 -6.72
N LEU A 39 -3.03 10.60 -6.54
CA LEU A 39 -3.88 11.62 -5.90
C LEU A 39 -5.10 11.94 -6.75
N ARG A 40 -4.93 12.02 -8.07
CA ARG A 40 -6.05 12.19 -9.00
C ARG A 40 -7.04 11.04 -8.86
N HIS A 41 -6.56 9.79 -8.81
CA HIS A 41 -7.40 8.61 -8.58
C HIS A 41 -8.27 8.77 -7.33
N LEU A 42 -7.65 9.14 -6.20
CA LEU A 42 -8.37 9.28 -4.93
C LEU A 42 -9.40 10.43 -4.94
N ALA A 43 -9.19 11.45 -5.78
CA ALA A 43 -10.08 12.61 -5.88
C ALA A 43 -11.26 12.39 -6.85
N LEU A 44 -11.19 11.39 -7.73
CA LEU A 44 -12.26 11.14 -8.70
C LEU A 44 -13.57 10.71 -8.00
N PRO A 45 -14.73 11.29 -8.35
CA PRO A 45 -16.02 10.95 -7.73
C PRO A 45 -16.40 9.48 -7.88
N ARG A 46 -15.98 8.84 -8.99
CA ARG A 46 -16.26 7.43 -9.29
C ARG A 46 -15.28 6.46 -8.64
N SER A 47 -14.24 6.95 -7.97
CA SER A 47 -13.27 6.14 -7.24
C SER A 47 -13.86 5.73 -5.89
N THR A 48 -14.68 4.68 -5.90
CA THR A 48 -15.44 4.19 -4.74
C THR A 48 -15.05 2.80 -4.28
N TRP A 49 -14.24 2.08 -5.05
CA TRP A 49 -13.80 0.75 -4.64
C TRP A 49 -12.66 0.85 -3.62
N GLU A 50 -12.97 0.49 -2.38
CA GLU A 50 -12.08 0.65 -1.23
C GLU A 50 -10.74 -0.05 -1.42
N ALA A 51 -10.74 -1.26 -1.98
CA ALA A 51 -9.51 -2.03 -2.21
C ALA A 51 -8.55 -1.31 -3.18
N GLU A 52 -9.06 -0.76 -4.28
CA GLU A 52 -8.26 0.00 -5.25
C GLU A 52 -7.77 1.33 -4.65
N ARG A 53 -8.63 2.01 -3.90
CA ARG A 53 -8.25 3.24 -3.19
C ARG A 53 -7.14 2.98 -2.18
N ALA A 54 -7.28 1.93 -1.37
CA ALA A 54 -6.25 1.52 -0.41
C ALA A 54 -4.92 1.17 -1.09
N ALA A 55 -4.96 0.50 -2.24
CA ALA A 55 -3.76 0.22 -3.04
C ALA A 55 -3.07 1.51 -3.51
N SER A 56 -3.82 2.49 -4.00
CA SER A 56 -3.27 3.80 -4.36
C SER A 56 -2.63 4.50 -3.16
N MET A 57 -3.23 4.41 -1.97
CA MET A 57 -2.66 4.96 -0.75
C MET A 57 -1.33 4.28 -0.37
N ARG A 58 -1.23 2.96 -0.51
CA ARG A 58 0.03 2.23 -0.29
C ARG A 58 1.11 2.65 -1.29
N TYR A 59 0.75 2.84 -2.55
CA TYR A 59 1.67 3.32 -3.57
C TYR A 59 2.14 4.74 -3.31
N LEU A 60 1.26 5.62 -2.83
CA LEU A 60 1.64 6.96 -2.36
C LEU A 60 2.64 6.88 -1.20
N ALA A 61 2.42 5.96 -0.26
CA ALA A 61 3.37 5.73 0.82
C ALA A 61 4.75 5.30 0.29
N ARG A 62 4.79 4.41 -0.69
CA ARG A 62 6.04 3.98 -1.33
C ARG A 62 6.75 5.15 -2.02
N CYS A 63 6.02 5.99 -2.74
CA CYS A 63 6.57 7.21 -3.34
C CYS A 63 7.17 8.16 -2.28
N CYS A 64 6.47 8.32 -1.16
CA CYS A 64 6.97 9.12 -0.04
C CYS A 64 8.27 8.53 0.54
N LEU A 65 8.37 7.21 0.71
CA LEU A 65 9.59 6.56 1.20
C LEU A 65 10.76 6.81 0.26
N GLU A 66 10.56 6.66 -1.04
CA GLU A 66 11.61 6.85 -2.05
C GLU A 66 12.06 8.31 -2.16
N THR A 67 11.24 9.25 -1.75
CA THR A 67 11.56 10.69 -1.75
C THR A 67 11.91 11.22 -0.35
N GLY A 68 12.15 10.36 0.63
CA GLY A 68 12.62 10.73 1.97
C GLY A 68 11.55 11.28 2.92
N ARG A 69 10.27 11.20 2.57
CA ARG A 69 9.15 11.70 3.37
C ARG A 69 8.55 10.61 4.23
N ARG A 70 9.33 10.10 5.19
CA ARG A 70 8.98 8.91 5.97
C ARG A 70 7.73 9.10 6.83
N LYS A 71 7.56 10.25 7.48
CA LYS A 71 6.36 10.52 8.31
C LYS A 71 5.09 10.59 7.47
N GLU A 72 5.19 11.16 6.27
CA GLU A 72 4.06 11.22 5.33
C GLU A 72 3.71 9.82 4.81
N ALA A 73 4.72 8.99 4.54
CA ALA A 73 4.51 7.59 4.18
C ALA A 73 3.71 6.83 5.24
N LEU A 74 4.05 7.00 6.52
CA LEU A 74 3.32 6.35 7.61
C LEU A 74 1.85 6.79 7.65
N ARG A 75 1.56 8.06 7.41
CA ARG A 75 0.17 8.56 7.33
C ARG A 75 -0.59 7.88 6.20
N TRP A 76 0.04 7.69 5.04
CA TRP A 76 -0.58 7.00 3.92
C TRP A 76 -0.83 5.51 4.23
N PHE A 77 0.09 4.82 4.90
CA PHE A 77 -0.13 3.44 5.35
C PHE A 77 -1.32 3.34 6.31
N TYR A 78 -1.43 4.24 7.28
CA TYR A 78 -2.58 4.27 8.19
C TYR A 78 -3.89 4.52 7.46
N ARG A 79 -3.89 5.41 6.49
CA ARG A 79 -5.08 5.66 5.66
C ARG A 79 -5.46 4.45 4.83
N ALA A 80 -4.49 3.74 4.27
CA ALA A 80 -4.73 2.51 3.52
C ALA A 80 -5.38 1.42 4.40
N VAL A 81 -4.88 1.23 5.61
CA VAL A 81 -5.46 0.30 6.58
C VAL A 81 -6.88 0.71 6.96
N ALA A 82 -7.12 1.99 7.20
CA ALA A 82 -8.46 2.50 7.53
C ALA A 82 -9.44 2.37 6.36
N GLU A 83 -8.98 2.58 5.12
CA GLU A 83 -9.81 2.48 3.91
C GLU A 83 -10.27 1.05 3.64
N ALA A 84 -9.36 0.06 3.78
CA ALA A 84 -9.64 -1.34 3.51
C ALA A 84 -9.08 -2.25 4.63
N PRO A 85 -9.71 -2.25 5.80
CA PRO A 85 -9.20 -2.98 6.97
C PRO A 85 -9.26 -4.51 6.84
N SER A 86 -9.95 -5.03 5.83
CA SER A 86 -10.01 -6.46 5.54
C SER A 86 -8.90 -6.97 4.63
N LEU A 87 -7.99 -6.12 4.17
CA LEU A 87 -6.87 -6.47 3.31
C LEU A 87 -5.56 -6.48 4.10
N ARG A 88 -4.74 -7.52 3.88
CA ARG A 88 -3.45 -7.68 4.58
C ARG A 88 -2.39 -6.67 4.14
N GLU A 89 -2.41 -6.26 2.89
CA GLU A 89 -1.31 -5.51 2.25
C GLU A 89 -0.92 -4.25 3.03
N GLY A 90 -1.90 -3.45 3.45
CA GLY A 90 -1.64 -2.23 4.21
C GLY A 90 -0.98 -2.49 5.56
N TYR A 91 -1.44 -3.52 6.26
CA TYR A 91 -0.86 -3.92 7.55
C TYR A 91 0.57 -4.43 7.39
N VAL A 92 0.82 -5.27 6.39
CA VAL A 92 2.16 -5.85 6.17
C VAL A 92 3.17 -4.78 5.77
N GLU A 93 2.82 -3.86 4.88
CA GLU A 93 3.70 -2.76 4.50
C GLU A 93 3.96 -1.81 5.68
N CYS A 94 2.95 -1.56 6.50
CA CYS A 94 3.12 -0.78 7.72
C CYS A 94 4.04 -1.49 8.73
N ALA A 95 3.89 -2.80 8.90
CA ALA A 95 4.78 -3.61 9.74
C ALA A 95 6.23 -3.54 9.24
N TRP A 96 6.42 -3.63 7.94
CA TRP A 96 7.74 -3.52 7.34
C TRP A 96 8.35 -2.12 7.56
N TYR A 97 7.57 -1.07 7.41
CA TYR A 97 7.98 0.28 7.76
C TYR A 97 8.47 0.36 9.22
N PHE A 98 7.69 -0.15 10.16
CA PHE A 98 8.05 -0.16 11.58
C PHE A 98 9.32 -1.00 11.86
N SER A 99 9.56 -2.06 11.10
CA SER A 99 10.79 -2.85 11.24
C SER A 99 12.04 -2.04 10.88
N GLN A 100 11.95 -1.18 9.88
CA GLN A 100 13.03 -0.27 9.51
C GLN A 100 13.29 0.81 10.56
N GLU A 101 12.24 1.20 11.28
CA GLU A 101 12.33 2.15 12.41
C GLU A 101 12.69 1.45 13.73
N GLU A 102 12.91 0.15 13.72
CA GLU A 102 13.14 -0.68 14.92
C GLU A 102 12.03 -0.54 15.99
N ASN A 103 10.83 -0.23 15.54
CA ASN A 103 9.63 -0.16 16.38
C ASN A 103 8.96 -1.54 16.45
N TRP A 104 9.52 -2.41 17.28
CA TRP A 104 9.07 -3.80 17.38
C TRP A 104 7.65 -3.98 17.90
N PRO A 105 7.16 -3.18 18.86
CA PRO A 105 5.73 -3.22 19.21
C PRO A 105 4.82 -2.88 18.02
N GLY A 106 5.20 -1.90 17.20
CA GLY A 106 4.48 -1.56 15.98
C GLY A 106 4.49 -2.68 14.95
N VAL A 107 5.65 -3.33 14.76
CA VAL A 107 5.78 -4.51 13.88
C VAL A 107 4.84 -5.61 14.34
N LEU A 108 4.85 -5.92 15.62
CA LEU A 108 4.01 -6.99 16.17
C LEU A 108 2.53 -6.70 15.99
N LEU A 109 2.10 -5.49 16.33
CA LEU A 109 0.70 -5.07 16.18
C LEU A 109 0.22 -5.22 14.73
N MET A 110 0.98 -4.70 13.78
CA MET A 110 0.59 -4.70 12.36
C MET A 110 0.67 -6.09 11.74
N SER A 111 1.71 -6.85 12.03
CA SER A 111 1.84 -8.22 11.49
C SER A 111 0.77 -9.15 12.06
N GLN A 112 0.45 -9.07 13.33
CA GLN A 112 -0.63 -9.85 13.94
C GLN A 112 -1.99 -9.43 13.40
N SER A 113 -2.22 -8.16 13.15
CA SER A 113 -3.44 -7.65 12.52
C SER A 113 -3.61 -8.21 11.11
N ALA A 114 -2.53 -8.28 10.34
CA ALA A 114 -2.54 -8.90 9.02
C ALA A 114 -2.87 -10.39 9.09
N LEU A 115 -2.24 -11.12 10.01
CA LEU A 115 -2.43 -12.57 10.18
C LEU A 115 -3.83 -12.95 10.67
N ALA A 116 -4.52 -12.03 11.35
CA ALA A 116 -5.91 -12.21 11.75
C ALA A 116 -6.87 -12.23 10.55
N ILE A 117 -6.45 -11.69 9.40
CA ILE A 117 -7.22 -11.73 8.16
C ILE A 117 -6.90 -13.03 7.43
N THR A 118 -7.83 -13.98 7.44
CA THR A 118 -7.62 -15.31 6.88
C THR A 118 -8.25 -15.50 5.51
N GLN A 119 -9.16 -14.60 5.11
CA GLN A 119 -9.89 -14.70 3.86
C GLN A 119 -9.27 -13.77 2.82
N ARG A 120 -8.77 -14.35 1.72
CA ARG A 120 -8.19 -13.63 0.60
C ARG A 120 -9.20 -13.54 -0.53
N ASP A 121 -9.62 -12.32 -0.87
CA ASP A 121 -10.44 -12.10 -2.06
C ASP A 121 -9.60 -12.23 -3.33
N LYS A 122 -10.20 -12.82 -4.37
CA LYS A 122 -9.54 -12.98 -5.67
C LYS A 122 -9.65 -11.71 -6.49
N THR A 123 -8.73 -10.75 -6.27
CA THR A 123 -8.67 -9.50 -7.02
C THR A 123 -7.24 -9.20 -7.47
N TYR A 124 -7.10 -8.37 -8.50
CA TYR A 124 -5.78 -7.92 -8.98
C TYR A 124 -5.08 -6.96 -8.00
N ILE A 125 -5.78 -6.52 -6.97
CA ILE A 125 -5.24 -5.64 -5.92
C ILE A 125 -4.37 -6.40 -4.93
N ASN A 126 -4.68 -7.69 -4.70
CA ASN A 126 -3.91 -8.51 -3.75
C ASN A 126 -2.50 -8.76 -4.26
N GLU A 127 -1.52 -8.58 -3.38
CA GLU A 127 -0.11 -8.83 -3.66
C GLU A 127 0.37 -10.03 -2.83
N ASP A 128 1.06 -10.95 -3.45
CA ASP A 128 1.45 -12.23 -2.85
C ASP A 128 2.31 -12.08 -1.59
N PHE A 129 3.13 -11.03 -1.49
CA PHE A 129 3.97 -10.82 -0.31
C PHE A 129 3.18 -10.80 1.00
N ALA A 130 1.97 -10.24 0.99
CA ALA A 130 1.14 -10.12 2.19
C ALA A 130 0.49 -11.45 2.62
N TRP A 131 0.40 -12.41 1.71
CA TRP A 131 -0.28 -13.69 1.91
C TRP A 131 0.67 -14.88 2.04
N GLY A 132 1.97 -14.65 1.88
CA GLY A 132 3.03 -15.63 2.07
C GLY A 132 3.66 -15.59 3.46
N SER A 133 4.96 -15.80 3.52
CA SER A 133 5.72 -15.87 4.77
C SER A 133 5.99 -14.53 5.43
N VAL A 134 5.98 -13.42 4.69
CA VAL A 134 6.43 -12.10 5.17
C VAL A 134 5.77 -11.67 6.49
N PRO A 135 4.43 -11.71 6.65
CA PRO A 135 3.82 -11.32 7.92
C PRO A 135 4.23 -12.24 9.08
N TRP A 136 4.46 -13.52 8.84
CA TRP A 136 4.96 -14.46 9.84
C TRP A 136 6.40 -14.14 10.23
N ASP A 137 7.27 -13.87 9.26
CA ASP A 137 8.67 -13.53 9.48
C ASP A 137 8.80 -12.23 10.28
N LEU A 138 8.00 -11.21 9.94
CA LEU A 138 7.95 -9.95 10.67
C LEU A 138 7.48 -10.15 12.11
N SER A 139 6.45 -10.97 12.31
CA SER A 139 5.93 -11.28 13.65
C SER A 139 6.99 -12.00 14.50
N ALA A 140 7.66 -12.99 13.93
CA ALA A 140 8.73 -13.73 14.60
C ALA A 140 9.91 -12.83 14.97
N LEU A 141 10.30 -11.93 14.07
CA LEU A 141 11.36 -10.97 14.31
C LEU A 141 11.00 -10.00 15.45
N ALA A 142 9.76 -9.53 15.49
CA ALA A 142 9.26 -8.68 16.57
C ALA A 142 9.29 -9.40 17.92
N PHE A 143 8.80 -10.64 17.99
CA PHE A 143 8.85 -11.44 19.21
C PHE A 143 10.28 -11.63 19.70
N TRP A 144 11.21 -11.90 18.79
CA TRP A 144 12.61 -12.07 19.15
C TRP A 144 13.20 -10.78 19.77
N HIS A 145 12.98 -9.62 19.16
CA HIS A 145 13.46 -8.35 19.67
C HIS A 145 12.78 -7.93 20.98
N LEU A 146 11.53 -8.32 21.18
CA LEU A 146 10.81 -8.06 22.44
C LEU A 146 11.12 -9.07 23.55
N GLY A 147 12.02 -10.04 23.29
CA GLY A 147 12.43 -11.05 24.27
C GLY A 147 11.41 -12.17 24.49
N GLN A 148 10.40 -12.29 23.67
CA GLN A 148 9.40 -13.35 23.71
C GLN A 148 9.86 -14.49 22.76
N LYS A 149 10.60 -15.44 23.29
CA LYS A 149 11.13 -16.56 22.52
C LYS A 149 10.16 -17.74 22.44
#